data_6e4ea8ee0b5beb9529e166a5932f8a36
#
_entry.id   6e4ea8ee0b5beb9529e166a5932f8a36
#
_cell.length_a   1.000
_cell.length_b   1.000
_cell.length_c   1.000
_cell.angle_alpha   90.00
_cell.angle_beta   90.00
_cell.angle_gamma   90.00
#
_symmetry.space_group_name_H-M   'P 1'
#
loop_
_entity.id
_entity.type
_entity.pdbx_description
1 polymer ?
#
loop_
_entity_poly.entity_id
_entity_poly.type
_entity_poly.pdbx_seq_one_letter_code
_entity_poly.pdbx_strand_id
1 'polypeptide(L)'
;GDKCRIGTHCTIANGAHLGDDAILQPGVHIEDRVQIGDRFFAHAGVVVGSDGFSFVTPEESAVEKVRETMESATDVVTDQSWDKIYSLGGVVIGDDVELGANTVIDAGTIRPTRVGSGTKVDALAQVGHNVSIGTNCLLCGHVGVAGSSVVGNNVVLAGQVGVADNITIGDGVIAGGASKIFSNVPAGRAVMGSPAMKMETHIETYKALRRLPRLFQQVQAIHERVSKLGHKD
;
A
#
# COMPACT_ATOMS: atom_id res chain seq x y z
N GLY A 1 29.67 -3.79 2.01
CA GLY A 1 30.07 -4.89 1.15
C GLY A 1 31.12 -4.48 0.13
N ASP A 2 31.61 -5.47 -0.58
CA ASP A 2 32.62 -5.27 -1.61
C ASP A 2 32.00 -4.87 -2.95
N LYS A 3 32.82 -4.26 -3.84
CA LYS A 3 32.47 -3.88 -5.23
C LYS A 3 31.24 -2.97 -5.37
N CYS A 4 30.86 -2.27 -4.33
CA CYS A 4 29.76 -1.31 -4.39
C CYS A 4 30.11 -0.12 -5.29
N ARG A 5 29.12 0.38 -6.02
CA ARG A 5 29.23 1.61 -6.83
C ARG A 5 28.26 2.65 -6.28
N ILE A 6 28.80 3.74 -5.75
CA ILE A 6 28.04 4.81 -5.10
C ILE A 6 28.09 6.06 -5.98
N GLY A 7 26.95 6.52 -6.45
CA GLY A 7 26.79 7.74 -7.25
C GLY A 7 27.04 9.02 -6.44
N THR A 8 27.04 10.15 -7.13
CA THR A 8 27.19 11.47 -6.50
C THR A 8 25.99 11.83 -5.63
N HIS A 9 26.24 12.60 -4.56
CA HIS A 9 25.21 13.08 -3.63
C HIS A 9 24.40 11.96 -2.93
N CYS A 10 24.95 10.74 -2.86
CA CYS A 10 24.37 9.69 -2.03
C CYS A 10 24.71 9.92 -0.56
N THR A 11 23.80 9.57 0.34
CA THR A 11 24.01 9.52 1.78
C THR A 11 23.81 8.12 2.30
N ILE A 12 24.65 7.69 3.20
CA ILE A 12 24.54 6.43 3.95
C ILE A 12 24.69 6.78 5.42
N ALA A 13 23.62 6.63 6.17
CA ALA A 13 23.51 7.10 7.54
C ALA A 13 24.02 6.08 8.56
N ASN A 14 23.92 6.41 9.83
CA ASN A 14 24.52 5.64 10.92
C ASN A 14 23.87 4.24 11.09
N GLY A 15 24.72 3.22 11.22
CA GLY A 15 24.27 1.84 11.38
C GLY A 15 23.63 1.22 10.13
N ALA A 16 23.65 1.90 8.99
CA ALA A 16 23.27 1.32 7.72
C ALA A 16 24.29 0.30 7.23
N HIS A 17 23.82 -0.79 6.64
CA HIS A 17 24.64 -1.85 6.06
C HIS A 17 24.22 -2.12 4.62
N LEU A 18 25.22 -2.19 3.73
CA LEU A 18 25.08 -2.53 2.32
C LEU A 18 25.84 -3.84 2.05
N GLY A 19 25.17 -4.81 1.44
CA GLY A 19 25.80 -6.05 0.96
C GLY A 19 26.72 -5.82 -0.22
N ASP A 20 27.23 -6.89 -0.81
CA ASP A 20 28.16 -6.86 -1.93
C ASP A 20 27.50 -6.48 -3.25
N ASP A 21 28.29 -5.93 -4.19
CA ASP A 21 27.88 -5.57 -5.55
C ASP A 21 26.70 -4.57 -5.62
N ALA A 22 26.47 -3.77 -4.58
CA ALA A 22 25.39 -2.77 -4.57
C ALA A 22 25.68 -1.61 -5.53
N ILE A 23 24.63 -1.10 -6.17
CA ILE A 23 24.70 0.06 -7.07
C ILE A 23 23.71 1.11 -6.60
N LEU A 24 24.20 2.26 -6.18
CA LEU A 24 23.40 3.43 -5.85
C LEU A 24 23.61 4.50 -6.92
N GLN A 25 22.55 4.88 -7.64
CA GLN A 25 22.60 5.99 -8.58
C GLN A 25 22.62 7.35 -7.84
N PRO A 26 22.88 8.48 -8.51
CA PRO A 26 22.99 9.78 -7.85
C PRO A 26 21.78 10.14 -6.99
N GLY A 27 22.03 10.73 -5.81
CA GLY A 27 20.96 11.24 -4.93
C GLY A 27 20.19 10.16 -4.18
N VAL A 28 20.72 8.96 -4.04
CA VAL A 28 20.14 7.90 -3.20
C VAL A 28 20.43 8.19 -1.73
N HIS A 29 19.41 8.08 -0.86
CA HIS A 29 19.52 8.26 0.58
C HIS A 29 19.19 6.95 1.29
N ILE A 30 20.16 6.42 2.02
CA ILE A 30 20.02 5.26 2.91
C ILE A 30 20.12 5.78 4.34
N GLU A 31 18.98 5.72 5.05
CA GLU A 31 18.85 6.28 6.38
C GLU A 31 19.35 5.32 7.48
N ASP A 32 19.19 5.75 8.74
CA ASP A 32 19.69 5.01 9.91
C ASP A 32 19.15 3.59 10.00
N ARG A 33 20.01 2.65 10.41
CA ARG A 33 19.64 1.25 10.72
C ARG A 33 19.03 0.47 9.55
N VAL A 34 19.24 0.91 8.33
CA VAL A 34 18.85 0.17 7.13
C VAL A 34 19.81 -0.98 6.87
N GLN A 35 19.28 -2.18 6.63
CA GLN A 35 20.05 -3.38 6.31
C GLN A 35 19.68 -3.84 4.91
N ILE A 36 20.63 -3.89 4.00
CA ILE A 36 20.45 -4.23 2.59
C ILE A 36 21.36 -5.40 2.23
N GLY A 37 20.80 -6.41 1.58
CA GLY A 37 21.52 -7.57 1.07
C GLY A 37 22.37 -7.27 -0.16
N ASP A 38 22.78 -8.32 -0.86
CA ASP A 38 23.69 -8.26 -2.00
C ASP A 38 22.98 -7.86 -3.31
N ARG A 39 23.75 -7.31 -4.27
CA ARG A 39 23.29 -6.95 -5.62
C ARG A 39 22.08 -6.01 -5.63
N PHE A 40 22.00 -5.16 -4.62
CA PHE A 40 20.98 -4.13 -4.53
C PHE A 40 21.18 -3.06 -5.60
N PHE A 41 20.11 -2.66 -6.26
CA PHE A 41 20.17 -1.57 -7.23
C PHE A 41 19.13 -0.48 -6.87
N ALA A 42 19.60 0.71 -6.57
CA ALA A 42 18.77 1.89 -6.36
C ALA A 42 18.97 2.90 -7.49
N HIS A 43 17.88 3.24 -8.17
CA HIS A 43 17.87 4.33 -9.14
C HIS A 43 17.92 5.70 -8.46
N ALA A 44 18.09 6.77 -9.26
CA ALA A 44 18.31 8.12 -8.74
C ALA A 44 17.16 8.58 -7.82
N GLY A 45 17.51 9.23 -6.72
CA GLY A 45 16.56 9.82 -5.78
C GLY A 45 15.78 8.83 -4.91
N VAL A 46 16.16 7.56 -4.89
CA VAL A 46 15.56 6.56 -3.96
C VAL A 46 15.87 6.95 -2.53
N VAL A 47 14.88 6.81 -1.64
CA VAL A 47 15.03 7.01 -0.20
C VAL A 47 14.63 5.72 0.53
N VAL A 48 15.52 5.19 1.36
CA VAL A 48 15.25 4.00 2.18
C VAL A 48 15.45 4.34 3.65
N GLY A 49 14.38 4.19 4.43
CA GLY A 49 14.43 4.36 5.88
C GLY A 49 13.95 5.72 6.39
N SER A 50 13.24 6.51 5.56
CA SER A 50 12.57 7.72 6.04
C SER A 50 11.56 7.41 7.15
N ASP A 51 11.32 8.37 8.03
CA ASP A 51 10.26 8.23 9.04
C ASP A 51 8.91 7.93 8.38
N GLY A 52 8.21 6.93 8.88
CA GLY A 52 6.84 6.63 8.47
C GLY A 52 5.88 7.77 8.80
N PHE A 53 4.85 7.92 7.99
CA PHE A 53 3.75 8.87 8.24
C PHE A 53 2.82 8.28 9.31
N SER A 54 3.22 8.40 10.58
CA SER A 54 2.50 7.84 11.73
C SER A 54 2.27 8.90 12.79
N PHE A 55 1.00 9.20 13.03
CA PHE A 55 0.56 10.21 13.98
C PHE A 55 -0.60 9.69 14.81
N VAL A 56 -0.70 10.17 16.04
CA VAL A 56 -1.82 9.92 16.95
C VAL A 56 -2.39 11.24 17.47
N THR A 57 -3.59 11.20 17.98
CA THR A 57 -4.23 12.32 18.65
C THR A 57 -4.32 12.03 20.15
N PRO A 58 -4.33 13.04 21.03
CA PRO A 58 -4.50 12.85 22.48
C PRO A 58 -5.82 12.17 22.84
N GLU A 59 -6.86 12.43 22.05
CA GLU A 59 -8.20 11.84 22.18
C GLU A 59 -8.55 11.10 20.89
N GLU A 60 -9.53 10.20 20.94
CA GLU A 60 -10.01 9.47 19.78
C GLU A 60 -10.43 10.42 18.64
N SER A 61 -9.76 10.33 17.51
CA SER A 61 -9.98 11.22 16.38
C SER A 61 -11.25 10.89 15.59
N ALA A 62 -11.76 11.88 14.85
CA ALA A 62 -12.85 11.65 13.90
C ALA A 62 -12.50 10.59 12.84
N VAL A 63 -11.22 10.48 12.48
CA VAL A 63 -10.75 9.47 11.53
C VAL A 63 -10.84 8.06 12.11
N GLU A 64 -10.46 7.87 13.37
CA GLU A 64 -10.58 6.59 14.06
C GLU A 64 -12.03 6.16 14.19
N LYS A 65 -12.92 7.07 14.64
CA LYS A 65 -14.37 6.81 14.72
C LYS A 65 -14.96 6.40 13.37
N VAL A 66 -14.65 7.12 12.29
CA VAL A 66 -15.12 6.79 10.94
C VAL A 66 -14.60 5.41 10.48
N ARG A 67 -13.36 5.06 10.81
CA ARG A 67 -12.79 3.73 10.48
C ARG A 67 -13.51 2.59 11.21
N GLU A 68 -13.89 2.78 12.46
CA GLU A 68 -14.55 1.75 13.25
C GLU A 68 -16.03 1.59 12.91
N THR A 69 -16.73 2.71 12.74
CA THR A 69 -18.20 2.69 12.57
C THR A 69 -18.65 2.71 11.12
N MET A 70 -17.78 3.17 10.18
CA MET A 70 -18.13 3.49 8.79
C MET A 70 -19.26 4.53 8.68
N GLU A 71 -19.52 5.27 9.74
CA GLU A 71 -20.52 6.33 9.81
C GLU A 71 -19.85 7.71 9.85
N SER A 72 -20.61 8.74 9.51
CA SER A 72 -20.11 10.12 9.60
C SER A 72 -19.85 10.47 11.08
N ALA A 73 -18.65 10.94 11.41
CA ALA A 73 -18.38 11.49 12.73
C ALA A 73 -19.17 12.81 12.88
N THR A 74 -20.18 12.80 13.74
CA THR A 74 -21.03 13.98 14.02
C THR A 74 -20.51 14.81 15.19
N ASP A 75 -19.66 14.22 16.03
CA ASP A 75 -19.10 14.89 17.19
C ASP A 75 -17.86 15.70 16.81
N VAL A 76 -17.83 16.96 17.21
CA VAL A 76 -16.66 17.81 17.04
C VAL A 76 -15.61 17.39 18.08
N VAL A 77 -14.51 16.81 17.62
CA VAL A 77 -13.34 16.58 18.46
C VAL A 77 -12.72 17.92 18.78
N THR A 78 -12.55 18.25 20.06
CA THR A 78 -12.07 19.57 20.51
C THR A 78 -10.58 19.75 20.35
N ASP A 79 -9.79 18.67 20.40
CA ASP A 79 -8.35 18.69 20.17
C ASP A 79 -7.97 17.65 19.10
N GLN A 80 -7.57 18.14 17.93
CA GLN A 80 -7.06 17.35 16.82
C GLN A 80 -5.57 17.60 16.56
N SER A 81 -4.80 17.96 17.59
CA SER A 81 -3.34 18.02 17.48
C SER A 81 -2.78 16.65 17.13
N TRP A 82 -1.72 16.67 16.31
CA TRP A 82 -1.08 15.44 15.81
C TRP A 82 0.28 15.25 16.47
N ASP A 83 0.40 14.21 17.29
CA ASP A 83 1.65 13.78 17.88
C ASP A 83 2.33 12.74 16.99
N LYS A 84 3.59 13.02 16.59
CA LYS A 84 4.35 12.13 15.71
C LYS A 84 4.85 10.90 16.45
N ILE A 85 4.63 9.72 15.88
CA ILE A 85 5.28 8.48 16.29
C ILE A 85 6.54 8.30 15.44
N TYR A 86 7.71 8.33 16.08
CA TYR A 86 9.01 8.16 15.41
C TYR A 86 9.27 6.71 15.01
N SER A 87 9.91 6.51 13.86
CA SER A 87 10.26 5.20 13.34
C SER A 87 11.61 4.73 13.86
N LEU A 88 11.62 3.75 14.74
CA LEU A 88 12.82 3.20 15.39
C LEU A 88 13.30 1.88 14.78
N GLY A 89 12.45 1.21 13.99
CA GLY A 89 12.66 -0.16 13.52
C GLY A 89 13.52 -0.31 12.26
N GLY A 90 13.82 0.77 11.55
CA GLY A 90 14.61 0.72 10.31
C GLY A 90 13.94 -0.02 9.15
N VAL A 91 14.75 -0.48 8.19
CA VAL A 91 14.33 -1.25 7.00
C VAL A 91 15.27 -2.44 6.79
N VAL A 92 14.72 -3.56 6.33
CA VAL A 92 15.50 -4.74 5.91
C VAL A 92 15.13 -5.09 4.47
N ILE A 93 16.10 -5.07 3.58
CA ILE A 93 15.98 -5.41 2.16
C ILE A 93 16.82 -6.66 1.88
N GLY A 94 16.24 -7.63 1.19
CA GLY A 94 16.95 -8.85 0.77
C GLY A 94 17.89 -8.63 -0.42
N ASP A 95 18.39 -9.74 -0.97
CA ASP A 95 19.28 -9.74 -2.13
C ASP A 95 18.52 -9.48 -3.42
N ASP A 96 19.24 -9.01 -4.46
CA ASP A 96 18.71 -8.84 -5.82
C ASP A 96 17.48 -7.92 -5.91
N VAL A 97 17.31 -7.01 -4.97
CA VAL A 97 16.22 -6.03 -4.99
C VAL A 97 16.59 -4.82 -5.83
N GLU A 98 15.63 -4.35 -6.63
CA GLU A 98 15.78 -3.13 -7.42
C GLU A 98 14.69 -2.13 -7.07
N LEU A 99 15.07 -0.86 -6.83
CA LEU A 99 14.16 0.24 -6.54
C LEU A 99 14.27 1.32 -7.62
N GLY A 100 13.17 1.59 -8.30
CA GLY A 100 13.03 2.60 -9.34
C GLY A 100 13.17 4.03 -8.80
N ALA A 101 13.40 4.98 -9.71
CA ALA A 101 13.69 6.36 -9.36
C ALA A 101 12.62 7.01 -8.47
N ASN A 102 13.08 7.76 -7.44
CA ASN A 102 12.24 8.45 -6.47
C ASN A 102 11.24 7.54 -5.69
N THR A 103 11.54 6.26 -5.60
CA THR A 103 10.79 5.34 -4.73
C THR A 103 11.21 5.54 -3.28
N VAL A 104 10.25 5.45 -2.37
CA VAL A 104 10.45 5.63 -0.93
C VAL A 104 10.03 4.37 -0.18
N ILE A 105 10.90 3.89 0.70
CA ILE A 105 10.62 2.80 1.65
C ILE A 105 10.74 3.36 3.07
N ASP A 106 9.62 3.48 3.77
CA ASP A 106 9.60 4.02 5.13
C ASP A 106 10.16 3.04 6.16
N ALA A 107 10.83 3.56 7.16
CA ALA A 107 11.25 2.80 8.33
C ALA A 107 10.05 2.32 9.16
N GLY A 108 10.15 1.14 9.71
CA GLY A 108 9.12 0.64 10.63
C GLY A 108 9.15 1.34 11.99
N THR A 109 8.03 1.37 12.68
CA THR A 109 7.91 2.01 14.01
C THR A 109 8.79 1.33 15.04
N ILE A 110 8.64 0.01 15.22
CA ILE A 110 9.44 -0.82 16.13
C ILE A 110 10.06 -1.97 15.33
N ARG A 111 9.24 -2.76 14.63
CA ARG A 111 9.71 -3.80 13.73
C ARG A 111 10.10 -3.17 12.39
N PRO A 112 11.16 -3.65 11.72
CA PRO A 112 11.57 -3.07 10.45
C PRO A 112 10.52 -3.29 9.36
N THR A 113 10.41 -2.33 8.44
CA THR A 113 9.80 -2.55 7.12
C THR A 113 10.67 -3.54 6.35
N ARG A 114 10.07 -4.46 5.60
CA ARG A 114 10.79 -5.54 4.92
C ARG A 114 10.47 -5.61 3.44
N VAL A 115 11.49 -5.87 2.63
CA VAL A 115 11.38 -6.18 1.20
C VAL A 115 12.17 -7.44 0.91
N GLY A 116 11.48 -8.50 0.49
CA GLY A 116 12.09 -9.80 0.21
C GLY A 116 12.94 -9.82 -1.04
N SER A 117 13.88 -10.77 -1.09
CA SER A 117 14.83 -10.94 -2.19
C SER A 117 14.17 -11.08 -3.56
N GLY A 118 14.82 -10.59 -4.61
CA GLY A 118 14.36 -10.65 -5.99
C GLY A 118 13.23 -9.68 -6.35
N THR A 119 12.69 -8.94 -5.38
CA THR A 119 11.58 -8.00 -5.60
C THR A 119 12.04 -6.77 -6.39
N LYS A 120 11.21 -6.35 -7.35
CA LYS A 120 11.43 -5.18 -8.17
C LYS A 120 10.32 -4.16 -7.91
N VAL A 121 10.72 -2.95 -7.61
CA VAL A 121 9.81 -1.82 -7.35
C VAL A 121 10.14 -0.72 -8.36
N ASP A 122 9.16 -0.34 -9.15
CA ASP A 122 9.30 0.68 -10.19
C ASP A 122 9.27 2.10 -9.59
N ALA A 123 9.43 3.10 -10.44
CA ALA A 123 9.57 4.49 -10.05
C ALA A 123 8.33 5.06 -9.33
N LEU A 124 8.60 6.02 -8.41
CA LEU A 124 7.55 6.77 -7.69
C LEU A 124 6.62 5.88 -6.85
N ALA A 125 7.09 4.72 -6.42
CA ALA A 125 6.34 3.88 -5.50
C ALA A 125 6.58 4.31 -4.04
N GLN A 126 5.58 4.06 -3.18
CA GLN A 126 5.65 4.31 -1.74
C GLN A 126 5.35 3.02 -0.97
N VAL A 127 6.27 2.61 -0.12
CA VAL A 127 6.08 1.50 0.83
C VAL A 127 6.08 2.08 2.24
N GLY A 128 4.92 2.04 2.89
CA GLY A 128 4.71 2.62 4.21
C GLY A 128 5.39 1.83 5.34
N HIS A 129 5.40 2.43 6.52
CA HIS A 129 6.01 1.85 7.72
C HIS A 129 5.45 0.46 8.08
N ASN A 130 6.29 -0.41 8.60
CA ASN A 130 5.92 -1.76 9.05
C ASN A 130 5.38 -2.70 7.96
N VAL A 131 5.42 -2.31 6.69
CA VAL A 131 5.04 -3.17 5.56
C VAL A 131 6.01 -4.34 5.45
N SER A 132 5.49 -5.51 5.11
CA SER A 132 6.29 -6.67 4.75
C SER A 132 5.95 -7.11 3.33
N ILE A 133 6.91 -7.02 2.42
CA ILE A 133 6.80 -7.51 1.04
C ILE A 133 7.61 -8.78 0.93
N GLY A 134 7.02 -9.83 0.36
CA GLY A 134 7.64 -11.12 0.10
C GLY A 134 8.70 -11.09 -1.00
N THR A 135 9.11 -12.26 -1.44
CA THR A 135 10.14 -12.46 -2.47
C THR A 135 9.55 -12.41 -3.89
N ASN A 136 10.39 -12.02 -4.87
CA ASN A 136 10.08 -12.02 -6.30
C ASN A 136 8.78 -11.28 -6.66
N CYS A 137 8.46 -10.22 -5.94
CA CYS A 137 7.32 -9.36 -6.23
C CYS A 137 7.66 -8.33 -7.31
N LEU A 138 6.63 -7.85 -8.02
CA LEU A 138 6.73 -6.77 -8.99
C LEU A 138 5.73 -5.67 -8.61
N LEU A 139 6.23 -4.54 -8.13
CA LEU A 139 5.45 -3.35 -7.82
C LEU A 139 5.73 -2.31 -8.91
N CYS A 140 4.75 -2.09 -9.78
CA CYS A 140 4.89 -1.16 -10.91
C CYS A 140 4.78 0.31 -10.47
N GLY A 141 4.99 1.23 -11.41
CA GLY A 141 5.07 2.66 -11.13
C GLY A 141 3.86 3.22 -10.38
N HIS A 142 4.12 4.12 -9.45
CA HIS A 142 3.13 4.77 -8.60
C HIS A 142 2.31 3.82 -7.69
N VAL A 143 2.79 2.62 -7.42
CA VAL A 143 2.18 1.75 -6.41
C VAL A 143 2.35 2.36 -5.03
N GLY A 144 1.27 2.38 -4.25
CA GLY A 144 1.29 2.78 -2.84
C GLY A 144 0.84 1.62 -1.95
N VAL A 145 1.68 1.19 -1.02
CA VAL A 145 1.34 0.20 0.01
C VAL A 145 1.32 0.90 1.35
N ALA A 146 0.15 1.04 1.95
CA ALA A 146 -0.02 1.71 3.23
C ALA A 146 0.52 0.86 4.40
N GLY A 147 0.74 1.52 5.53
CA GLY A 147 1.44 0.97 6.68
C GLY A 147 0.88 -0.35 7.21
N SER A 148 1.74 -1.17 7.79
CA SER A 148 1.42 -2.43 8.46
C SER A 148 0.77 -3.50 7.57
N SER A 149 0.76 -3.34 6.26
CA SER A 149 0.24 -4.34 5.32
C SER A 149 1.27 -5.42 5.01
N VAL A 150 0.77 -6.61 4.66
CA VAL A 150 1.58 -7.76 4.28
C VAL A 150 1.30 -8.12 2.82
N VAL A 151 2.34 -8.16 2.02
CA VAL A 151 2.31 -8.62 0.63
C VAL A 151 3.09 -9.93 0.54
N GLY A 152 2.46 -10.99 0.10
CA GLY A 152 3.05 -12.32 -0.05
C GLY A 152 4.13 -12.40 -1.12
N ASN A 153 4.53 -13.60 -1.48
CA ASN A 153 5.55 -13.87 -2.50
C ASN A 153 4.96 -13.86 -3.92
N ASN A 154 5.76 -13.53 -4.92
CA ASN A 154 5.39 -13.57 -6.34
C ASN A 154 4.14 -12.72 -6.67
N VAL A 155 3.93 -11.65 -5.93
CA VAL A 155 2.79 -10.73 -6.13
C VAL A 155 3.12 -9.70 -7.20
N VAL A 156 2.14 -9.41 -8.07
CA VAL A 156 2.24 -8.34 -9.07
C VAL A 156 1.20 -7.26 -8.75
N LEU A 157 1.68 -6.07 -8.41
CA LEU A 157 0.85 -4.87 -8.29
C LEU A 157 1.12 -3.99 -9.50
N ALA A 158 0.18 -3.93 -10.44
CA ALA A 158 0.33 -3.11 -11.65
C ALA A 158 0.29 -1.60 -11.32
N GLY A 159 0.61 -0.76 -12.29
CA GLY A 159 0.78 0.68 -12.08
C GLY A 159 -0.42 1.34 -11.38
N GLN A 160 -0.12 2.25 -10.46
CA GLN A 160 -1.10 3.03 -9.67
C GLN A 160 -1.99 2.19 -8.73
N VAL A 161 -1.64 0.94 -8.45
CA VAL A 161 -2.34 0.16 -7.42
C VAL A 161 -2.12 0.81 -6.05
N GLY A 162 -3.20 0.96 -5.30
CA GLY A 162 -3.17 1.41 -3.91
C GLY A 162 -3.64 0.30 -2.98
N VAL A 163 -2.86 0.01 -1.97
CA VAL A 163 -3.14 -0.99 -0.93
C VAL A 163 -3.40 -0.27 0.39
N ALA A 164 -4.57 -0.51 1.01
CA ALA A 164 -4.92 0.06 2.29
C ALA A 164 -4.03 -0.48 3.42
N ASP A 165 -4.06 0.20 4.55
CA ASP A 165 -3.32 -0.19 5.76
C ASP A 165 -3.89 -1.48 6.40
N ASN A 166 -3.02 -2.20 7.11
CA ASN A 166 -3.37 -3.37 7.93
C ASN A 166 -4.06 -4.52 7.16
N ILE A 167 -3.81 -4.67 5.86
CA ILE A 167 -4.36 -5.78 5.07
C ILE A 167 -3.29 -6.76 4.60
N THR A 168 -3.74 -7.96 4.21
CA THR A 168 -2.88 -9.02 3.69
C THR A 168 -3.24 -9.33 2.25
N ILE A 169 -2.23 -9.33 1.39
CA ILE A 169 -2.29 -9.80 0.01
C ILE A 169 -1.54 -11.13 -0.05
N GLY A 170 -2.23 -12.21 -0.40
CA GLY A 170 -1.66 -13.55 -0.45
C GLY A 170 -0.68 -13.76 -1.59
N ASP A 171 0.05 -14.87 -1.56
CA ASP A 171 1.05 -15.23 -2.57
C ASP A 171 0.44 -15.33 -3.98
N GLY A 172 1.20 -14.89 -4.98
CA GLY A 172 0.82 -15.00 -6.38
C GLY A 172 -0.40 -14.17 -6.81
N VAL A 173 -0.80 -13.18 -6.01
CA VAL A 173 -1.88 -12.26 -6.40
C VAL A 173 -1.42 -11.34 -7.51
N ILE A 174 -2.31 -11.11 -8.49
CA ILE A 174 -2.10 -10.13 -9.57
C ILE A 174 -3.17 -9.05 -9.45
N ALA A 175 -2.77 -7.81 -9.19
CA ALA A 175 -3.66 -6.66 -9.15
C ALA A 175 -3.52 -5.83 -10.44
N GLY A 176 -4.61 -5.66 -11.19
CA GLY A 176 -4.66 -4.83 -12.38
C GLY A 176 -4.47 -3.35 -12.09
N GLY A 177 -4.02 -2.58 -13.09
CA GLY A 177 -3.68 -1.17 -12.93
C GLY A 177 -4.81 -0.33 -12.31
N ALA A 178 -4.41 0.68 -11.52
CA ALA A 178 -5.30 1.59 -10.81
C ALA A 178 -6.29 0.94 -9.82
N SER A 179 -6.09 -0.34 -9.47
CA SER A 179 -6.92 -1.01 -8.45
C SER A 179 -6.70 -0.39 -7.08
N LYS A 180 -7.78 -0.23 -6.31
CA LYS A 180 -7.76 0.16 -4.91
C LYS A 180 -8.18 -1.03 -4.06
N ILE A 181 -7.25 -1.55 -3.26
CA ILE A 181 -7.43 -2.77 -2.47
C ILE A 181 -7.65 -2.33 -1.01
N PHE A 182 -8.88 -2.53 -0.50
CA PHE A 182 -9.30 -2.13 0.85
C PHE A 182 -9.52 -3.31 1.79
N SER A 183 -9.36 -4.54 1.31
CA SER A 183 -9.57 -5.75 2.09
C SER A 183 -8.56 -6.83 1.71
N ASN A 184 -8.41 -7.84 2.56
CA ASN A 184 -7.53 -8.97 2.33
C ASN A 184 -7.83 -9.66 0.99
N VAL A 185 -6.78 -10.01 0.25
CA VAL A 185 -6.88 -10.74 -1.01
C VAL A 185 -6.26 -12.14 -0.82
N PRO A 186 -7.04 -13.23 -0.92
CA PRO A 186 -6.49 -14.59 -0.84
C PRO A 186 -5.47 -14.87 -1.93
N ALA A 187 -4.54 -15.80 -1.65
CA ALA A 187 -3.50 -16.21 -2.58
C ALA A 187 -4.04 -16.66 -3.95
N GLY A 188 -3.26 -16.42 -5.00
CA GLY A 188 -3.56 -16.85 -6.38
C GLY A 188 -4.72 -16.14 -7.05
N ARG A 189 -5.20 -15.00 -6.49
CA ARG A 189 -6.31 -14.24 -7.08
C ARG A 189 -5.80 -13.16 -8.05
N ALA A 190 -6.55 -12.97 -9.13
CA ALA A 190 -6.46 -11.78 -9.96
C ALA A 190 -7.58 -10.80 -9.57
N VAL A 191 -7.22 -9.54 -9.30
CA VAL A 191 -8.18 -8.48 -8.94
C VAL A 191 -7.99 -7.29 -9.88
N MET A 192 -9.07 -6.58 -10.17
CA MET A 192 -9.04 -5.42 -11.08
C MET A 192 -9.95 -4.31 -10.56
N GLY A 193 -9.47 -3.08 -10.66
CA GLY A 193 -10.25 -1.88 -10.39
C GLY A 193 -11.10 -1.44 -11.59
N SER A 194 -11.57 -0.21 -11.55
CA SER A 194 -12.44 0.35 -12.59
C SER A 194 -11.63 0.75 -13.83
N PRO A 195 -11.84 0.14 -15.00
CA PRO A 195 -11.21 0.55 -16.25
C PRO A 195 -11.81 1.90 -16.73
N ALA A 196 -11.06 2.61 -17.57
CA ALA A 196 -11.60 3.79 -18.27
C ALA A 196 -12.75 3.38 -19.20
N MET A 197 -13.82 4.15 -19.17
CA MET A 197 -15.00 3.99 -20.01
C MET A 197 -15.30 5.29 -20.77
N LYS A 198 -16.11 5.22 -21.82
CA LYS A 198 -16.67 6.43 -22.45
C LYS A 198 -17.41 7.23 -21.36
N MET A 199 -17.22 8.55 -21.38
CA MET A 199 -17.79 9.44 -20.37
C MET A 199 -19.31 9.28 -20.21
N GLU A 200 -20.03 9.19 -21.31
CA GLU A 200 -21.49 8.97 -21.32
C GLU A 200 -21.87 7.68 -20.59
N THR A 201 -21.21 6.56 -20.95
CA THR A 201 -21.43 5.25 -20.30
C THR A 201 -21.09 5.29 -18.83
N HIS A 202 -19.99 5.97 -18.44
CA HIS A 202 -19.59 6.12 -17.05
C HIS A 202 -20.66 6.88 -16.25
N ILE A 203 -21.18 7.99 -16.79
CA ILE A 203 -22.23 8.79 -16.15
C ILE A 203 -23.51 7.97 -15.95
N GLU A 204 -23.91 7.21 -16.96
CA GLU A 204 -25.10 6.33 -16.88
C GLU A 204 -24.92 5.22 -15.83
N THR A 205 -23.76 4.55 -15.86
CA THR A 205 -23.39 3.52 -14.88
C THR A 205 -23.42 4.09 -13.46
N TYR A 206 -22.81 5.25 -13.24
CA TYR A 206 -22.78 5.90 -11.93
C TYR A 206 -24.20 6.29 -11.44
N LYS A 207 -25.04 6.82 -12.33
CA LYS A 207 -26.45 7.11 -12.01
C LYS A 207 -27.23 5.84 -11.64
N ALA A 208 -26.97 4.72 -12.35
CA ALA A 208 -27.59 3.43 -12.06
C ALA A 208 -27.15 2.91 -10.67
N LEU A 209 -25.84 2.90 -10.38
CA LEU A 209 -25.32 2.52 -9.07
C LEU A 209 -25.96 3.28 -7.92
N ARG A 210 -26.10 4.60 -8.04
CA ARG A 210 -26.76 5.42 -7.00
C ARG A 210 -28.24 5.09 -6.80
N ARG A 211 -28.90 4.49 -7.77
CA ARG A 211 -30.31 4.09 -7.68
C ARG A 211 -30.51 2.66 -7.16
N LEU A 212 -29.44 1.84 -7.13
CA LEU A 212 -29.52 0.45 -6.69
C LEU A 212 -30.16 0.27 -5.32
N PRO A 213 -29.82 1.03 -4.25
CA PRO A 213 -30.45 0.84 -2.94
C PRO A 213 -31.97 0.97 -2.98
N ARG A 214 -32.49 1.95 -3.73
CA ARG A 214 -33.93 2.13 -3.91
C ARG A 214 -34.55 0.99 -4.73
N LEU A 215 -33.87 0.51 -5.76
CA LEU A 215 -34.30 -0.62 -6.57
C LEU A 215 -34.39 -1.89 -5.73
N PHE A 216 -33.42 -2.18 -4.87
CA PHE A 216 -33.47 -3.32 -3.96
C PHE A 216 -34.70 -3.27 -3.03
N GLN A 217 -35.00 -2.11 -2.44
CA GLN A 217 -36.19 -1.93 -1.61
C GLN A 217 -37.48 -2.19 -2.39
N GLN A 218 -37.58 -1.73 -3.64
CA GLN A 218 -38.72 -1.97 -4.50
C GLN A 218 -38.89 -3.46 -4.84
N VAL A 219 -37.78 -4.14 -5.18
CA VAL A 219 -37.78 -5.59 -5.46
C VAL A 219 -38.19 -6.38 -4.23
N GLN A 220 -37.68 -6.04 -3.06
CA GLN A 220 -38.08 -6.69 -1.80
C GLN A 220 -39.60 -6.53 -1.52
N ALA A 221 -40.11 -5.32 -1.68
CA ALA A 221 -41.56 -5.05 -1.51
C ALA A 221 -42.43 -5.83 -2.51
N ILE A 222 -41.97 -5.99 -3.76
CA ILE A 222 -42.64 -6.83 -4.77
C ILE A 222 -42.60 -8.29 -4.35
N HIS A 223 -41.45 -8.80 -3.93
CA HIS A 223 -41.27 -10.17 -3.47
C HIS A 223 -42.23 -10.51 -2.32
N GLU A 224 -42.33 -9.65 -1.33
CA GLU A 224 -43.27 -9.81 -0.20
C GLU A 224 -44.74 -9.86 -0.64
N ARG A 225 -45.14 -9.01 -1.63
CA ARG A 225 -46.50 -9.02 -2.17
C ARG A 225 -46.81 -10.31 -2.92
N VAL A 226 -45.88 -10.78 -3.75
CA VAL A 226 -46.03 -12.04 -4.51
C VAL A 226 -46.12 -13.24 -3.55
N SER A 227 -45.27 -13.31 -2.54
CA SER A 227 -45.30 -14.37 -1.53
C SER A 227 -46.63 -14.41 -0.76
N LYS A 228 -47.25 -13.26 -0.45
CA LYS A 228 -48.57 -13.18 0.18
C LYS A 228 -49.72 -13.62 -0.74
N LEU A 229 -49.54 -13.51 -2.04
CA LEU A 229 -50.53 -13.97 -3.01
C LEU A 229 -50.49 -15.48 -3.22
N GLY A 230 -49.30 -16.10 -3.15
CA GLY A 230 -49.11 -17.56 -3.30
C GLY A 230 -49.53 -18.40 -2.08
N HIS A 231 -49.92 -17.79 -0.95
CA HIS A 231 -50.39 -18.47 0.27
C HIS A 231 -51.90 -18.32 0.49
N LYS A 232 -52.68 -17.96 -0.56
CA LYS A 232 -54.10 -17.78 -0.49
C LYS A 232 -54.92 -18.90 -1.19
N ASP A 233 -54.31 -20.10 -1.38
CA ASP A 233 -54.99 -21.31 -1.80
C ASP A 233 -55.10 -22.34 -0.68
#